data_8fcd6f7d9fceee2a69575bea47034b5f
#
_entry.id   8fcd6f7d9fceee2a69575bea47034b5f
#
_cell.length_a   1.000
_cell.length_b   1.000
_cell.length_c   1.000
_cell.angle_alpha   90.00
_cell.angle_beta   90.00
_cell.angle_gamma   90.00
#
_symmetry.space_group_name_H-M   'P 1'
#
loop_
_entity.id
_entity.type
_entity.pdbx_description
1 polymer ?
#
loop_
_entity_poly.entity_id
_entity_poly.type
_entity_poly.pdbx_seq_one_letter_code
_entity_poly.pdbx_strand_id
1 'polypeptide(L)'
;MTNLTIGVLHPGEMGGSVGASARANASRVLWASEDRSAQTAERAAAAGLEDAKTLASLVAASDVILSVCPPHSALDLARSVAAHGFSGVYVDANAVAPGTAREIGRIVRKGGGKGGEKGGATFVDGGIIGPPARARGTTRLYLSGEQAGHIVGLFEQGPLEAIVVEGGPGAASALKMAYAAYTKGTSALLVSIRALAMHEGVDSALLAEWARSQGDLGARSERAAGETARKAWRFAGEMAEIAATFDDAGLPDGFFLAAGKIYESLAGYKDASGMPSAAEVAKSLMKQRPEKFTR
;
A
#
# COMPACT_ATOMS: atom_id res chain seq x y z
N MET A 1 25.72 -13.89 1.95
CA MET A 1 24.68 -13.49 2.92
C MET A 1 25.24 -12.34 3.73
N THR A 2 24.53 -11.24 3.78
CA THR A 2 24.88 -10.12 4.67
C THR A 2 24.52 -10.52 6.11
N ASN A 3 25.35 -10.12 7.08
CA ASN A 3 25.07 -10.40 8.50
C ASN A 3 24.04 -9.39 9.10
N LEU A 4 22.99 -9.07 8.33
CA LEU A 4 21.97 -8.09 8.70
C LEU A 4 20.73 -8.73 9.31
N THR A 5 20.21 -8.11 10.35
CA THR A 5 18.92 -8.42 10.95
C THR A 5 17.86 -7.42 10.43
N ILE A 6 16.78 -7.93 9.86
CA ILE A 6 15.70 -7.13 9.30
C ILE A 6 14.46 -7.24 10.18
N GLY A 7 13.88 -6.12 10.58
CA GLY A 7 12.58 -6.05 11.26
C GLY A 7 11.46 -5.76 10.26
N VAL A 8 10.41 -6.56 10.24
CA VAL A 8 9.21 -6.34 9.41
C VAL A 8 8.07 -5.88 10.30
N LEU A 9 7.58 -4.68 10.04
CA LEU A 9 6.41 -4.15 10.75
C LEU A 9 5.14 -4.54 9.99
N HIS A 10 4.19 -5.17 10.66
CA HIS A 10 2.92 -5.68 10.12
C HIS A 10 3.09 -6.76 9.02
N PRO A 11 3.41 -8.02 9.36
CA PRO A 11 3.47 -9.11 8.40
C PRO A 11 2.06 -9.58 7.98
N GLY A 12 1.30 -8.67 7.35
CA GLY A 12 0.10 -8.99 6.59
C GLY A 12 0.46 -9.76 5.31
N GLU A 13 -0.45 -9.86 4.35
CA GLU A 13 -0.17 -10.54 3.08
C GLU A 13 1.04 -9.93 2.34
N MET A 14 1.08 -8.60 2.24
CA MET A 14 2.19 -7.90 1.58
C MET A 14 3.45 -7.92 2.45
N GLY A 15 3.36 -7.49 3.71
CA GLY A 15 4.52 -7.43 4.61
C GLY A 15 5.18 -8.78 4.83
N GLY A 16 4.39 -9.86 4.97
CA GLY A 16 4.90 -11.22 5.05
C GLY A 16 5.67 -11.64 3.78
N SER A 17 5.14 -11.30 2.58
CA SER A 17 5.83 -11.62 1.32
C SER A 17 7.11 -10.82 1.10
N VAL A 18 7.15 -9.56 1.55
CA VAL A 18 8.36 -8.72 1.55
C VAL A 18 9.41 -9.30 2.49
N GLY A 19 9.03 -9.65 3.72
CA GLY A 19 9.91 -10.29 4.68
C GLY A 19 10.46 -11.63 4.18
N ALA A 20 9.61 -12.48 3.61
CA ALA A 20 10.04 -13.74 3.00
C ALA A 20 11.04 -13.53 1.86
N SER A 21 10.85 -12.48 1.03
CA SER A 21 11.78 -12.14 -0.05
C SER A 21 13.16 -11.70 0.47
N ALA A 22 13.18 -10.98 1.59
CA ALA A 22 14.45 -10.51 2.19
C ALA A 22 15.26 -11.63 2.87
N ARG A 23 14.62 -12.73 3.28
CA ARG A 23 15.28 -13.84 4.00
C ARG A 23 16.47 -14.47 3.26
N ALA A 24 16.42 -14.48 1.95
CA ALA A 24 17.52 -15.09 1.16
C ALA A 24 18.84 -14.34 1.31
N ASN A 25 18.81 -13.06 1.68
CA ASN A 25 19.99 -12.20 1.79
C ASN A 25 20.27 -11.70 3.22
N ALA A 26 19.38 -11.96 4.19
CA ALA A 26 19.52 -11.57 5.59
C ALA A 26 19.89 -12.75 6.48
N SER A 27 20.57 -12.48 7.61
CA SER A 27 20.83 -13.50 8.63
C SER A 27 19.55 -13.84 9.42
N ARG A 28 18.75 -12.83 9.72
CA ARG A 28 17.49 -12.96 10.46
C ARG A 28 16.45 -12.00 9.92
N VAL A 29 15.18 -12.42 9.91
CA VAL A 29 14.04 -11.52 9.64
C VAL A 29 13.04 -11.65 10.79
N LEU A 30 12.84 -10.54 11.50
CA LEU A 30 12.06 -10.45 12.73
C LEU A 30 10.70 -9.83 12.47
N TRP A 31 9.73 -10.17 13.31
CA TRP A 31 8.46 -9.45 13.47
C TRP A 31 8.09 -9.38 14.96
N ALA A 32 7.12 -8.55 15.34
CA ALA A 32 6.64 -8.46 16.72
C ALA A 32 5.20 -8.97 16.80
N SER A 33 4.93 -9.92 17.72
CA SER A 33 3.61 -10.53 17.89
C SER A 33 2.70 -9.74 18.82
N GLU A 34 3.22 -8.77 19.56
CA GLU A 34 2.46 -7.89 20.45
C GLU A 34 1.29 -7.24 19.72
N ASP A 35 0.08 -7.35 20.28
CA ASP A 35 -1.17 -6.79 19.74
C ASP A 35 -1.51 -7.25 18.28
N ARG A 36 -1.09 -8.46 17.89
CA ARG A 36 -1.38 -9.03 16.58
C ARG A 36 -2.36 -10.19 16.64
N SER A 37 -3.17 -10.33 15.58
CA SER A 37 -4.10 -11.44 15.44
C SER A 37 -3.39 -12.77 15.19
N ALA A 38 -4.04 -13.89 15.55
CA ALA A 38 -3.56 -15.23 15.23
C ALA A 38 -3.28 -15.39 13.72
N GLN A 39 -4.13 -14.84 12.86
CA GLN A 39 -3.93 -14.87 11.40
C GLN A 39 -2.63 -14.16 10.97
N THR A 40 -2.24 -13.07 11.65
CA THR A 40 -0.96 -12.41 11.39
C THR A 40 0.22 -13.29 11.83
N ALA A 41 0.10 -13.96 12.97
CA ALA A 41 1.12 -14.90 13.45
C ALA A 41 1.30 -16.09 12.49
N GLU A 42 0.22 -16.65 11.98
CA GLU A 42 0.25 -17.72 10.96
C GLU A 42 0.97 -17.27 9.68
N ARG A 43 0.68 -16.05 9.21
CA ARG A 43 1.37 -15.48 8.02
C ARG A 43 2.85 -15.25 8.26
N ALA A 44 3.22 -14.73 9.43
CA ALA A 44 4.61 -14.53 9.81
C ALA A 44 5.37 -15.88 9.88
N ALA A 45 4.76 -16.90 10.49
CA ALA A 45 5.33 -18.25 10.54
C ALA A 45 5.48 -18.86 9.13
N ALA A 46 4.47 -18.75 8.28
CA ALA A 46 4.52 -19.22 6.89
C ALA A 46 5.58 -18.47 6.06
N ALA A 47 5.83 -17.21 6.36
CA ALA A 47 6.90 -16.40 5.78
C ALA A 47 8.29 -16.71 6.40
N GLY A 48 8.35 -17.53 7.45
CA GLY A 48 9.56 -17.89 8.18
C GLY A 48 10.18 -16.75 8.96
N LEU A 49 9.39 -15.84 9.50
CA LEU A 49 9.83 -14.73 10.31
C LEU A 49 9.98 -15.16 11.78
N GLU A 50 11.02 -14.69 12.45
CA GLU A 50 11.25 -14.93 13.86
C GLU A 50 10.46 -13.93 14.72
N ASP A 51 9.82 -14.40 15.78
CA ASP A 51 9.05 -13.55 16.66
C ASP A 51 9.93 -12.87 17.74
N ALA A 52 10.13 -11.58 17.61
CA ALA A 52 10.79 -10.72 18.59
C ALA A 52 9.92 -10.34 19.80
N LYS A 53 8.67 -10.78 19.85
CA LYS A 53 7.65 -10.52 20.87
C LYS A 53 7.13 -9.10 20.86
N THR A 54 7.98 -8.10 21.12
CA THR A 54 7.60 -6.69 21.25
C THR A 54 8.23 -5.81 20.18
N LEU A 55 7.63 -4.64 19.91
CA LEU A 55 8.20 -3.63 19.04
C LEU A 55 9.58 -3.18 19.56
N ALA A 56 9.73 -3.00 20.84
CA ALA A 56 11.00 -2.61 21.46
C ALA A 56 12.12 -3.61 21.17
N SER A 57 11.85 -4.91 21.34
CA SER A 57 12.81 -5.97 21.05
C SER A 57 13.16 -6.06 19.56
N LEU A 58 12.18 -5.88 18.67
CA LEU A 58 12.39 -5.84 17.24
C LEU A 58 13.31 -4.67 16.86
N VAL A 59 12.99 -3.45 17.34
CA VAL A 59 13.78 -2.24 17.06
C VAL A 59 15.22 -2.38 17.55
N ALA A 60 15.42 -2.89 18.78
CA ALA A 60 16.75 -3.06 19.38
C ALA A 60 17.63 -4.07 18.62
N ALA A 61 17.03 -5.06 17.96
CA ALA A 61 17.73 -6.13 17.28
C ALA A 61 17.92 -5.91 15.77
N SER A 62 17.26 -4.88 15.18
CA SER A 62 17.24 -4.68 13.73
C SER A 62 18.29 -3.68 13.25
N ASP A 63 18.95 -4.01 12.13
CA ASP A 63 19.79 -3.09 11.35
C ASP A 63 18.95 -2.33 10.31
N VAL A 64 17.93 -3.00 9.76
CA VAL A 64 16.98 -2.46 8.78
C VAL A 64 15.56 -2.75 9.26
N ILE A 65 14.67 -1.75 9.21
CA ILE A 65 13.25 -1.92 9.45
C ILE A 65 12.47 -1.68 8.16
N LEU A 66 11.64 -2.66 7.77
CA LEU A 66 10.72 -2.59 6.63
C LEU A 66 9.30 -2.31 7.16
N SER A 67 8.77 -1.12 6.90
CA SER A 67 7.41 -0.72 7.25
C SER A 67 6.47 -1.00 6.09
N VAL A 68 5.52 -1.94 6.30
CA VAL A 68 4.49 -2.31 5.33
C VAL A 68 3.15 -2.42 6.06
N CYS A 69 2.48 -1.31 6.26
CA CYS A 69 1.21 -1.21 7.00
C CYS A 69 0.15 -0.45 6.19
N PRO A 70 -1.11 -0.39 6.65
CA PRO A 70 -2.10 0.50 6.08
C PRO A 70 -1.66 1.98 6.16
N PRO A 71 -1.99 2.83 5.14
CA PRO A 71 -1.54 4.23 5.09
C PRO A 71 -1.80 5.02 6.38
N HIS A 72 -3.00 4.90 6.94
CA HIS A 72 -3.40 5.62 8.16
C HIS A 72 -2.57 5.29 9.41
N SER A 73 -1.83 4.18 9.41
CA SER A 73 -0.99 3.76 10.54
C SER A 73 0.49 4.13 10.36
N ALA A 74 0.88 4.60 9.18
CA ALA A 74 2.30 4.75 8.82
C ALA A 74 3.04 5.78 9.69
N LEU A 75 2.42 6.94 9.92
CA LEU A 75 3.01 8.00 10.75
C LEU A 75 3.15 7.59 12.23
N ASP A 76 2.12 6.96 12.80
CA ASP A 76 2.16 6.55 14.22
C ASP A 76 3.15 5.42 14.44
N LEU A 77 3.29 4.52 13.48
CA LEU A 77 4.27 3.45 13.52
C LEU A 77 5.70 4.01 13.44
N ALA A 78 5.94 4.99 12.57
CA ALA A 78 7.22 5.68 12.48
C ALA A 78 7.57 6.42 13.80
N ARG A 79 6.59 7.08 14.44
CA ARG A 79 6.76 7.71 15.77
C ARG A 79 7.11 6.68 16.84
N SER A 80 6.44 5.52 16.83
CA SER A 80 6.71 4.45 17.79
C SER A 80 8.11 3.87 17.62
N VAL A 81 8.56 3.63 16.40
CA VAL A 81 9.93 3.16 16.12
C VAL A 81 10.97 4.19 16.53
N ALA A 82 10.73 5.48 16.22
CA ALA A 82 11.60 6.59 16.62
C ALA A 82 11.71 6.72 18.15
N ALA A 83 10.60 6.54 18.87
CA ALA A 83 10.56 6.58 20.35
C ALA A 83 11.40 5.47 21.00
N HIS A 84 11.60 4.34 20.32
CA HIS A 84 12.49 3.27 20.76
C HIS A 84 13.97 3.50 20.38
N GLY A 85 14.32 4.67 19.81
CA GLY A 85 15.71 5.04 19.54
C GLY A 85 16.35 4.28 18.38
N PHE A 86 15.58 3.87 17.37
CA PHE A 86 16.12 3.23 16.17
C PHE A 86 17.10 4.13 15.43
N SER A 87 18.26 3.61 15.09
CA SER A 87 19.33 4.34 14.40
C SER A 87 19.85 3.65 13.12
N GLY A 88 19.22 2.54 12.73
CA GLY A 88 19.51 1.82 11.48
C GLY A 88 18.84 2.44 10.25
N VAL A 89 18.53 1.63 9.25
CA VAL A 89 17.83 2.06 8.02
C VAL A 89 16.34 1.79 8.15
N TYR A 90 15.51 2.83 8.11
CA TYR A 90 14.05 2.73 8.08
C TYR A 90 13.56 2.84 6.64
N VAL A 91 12.98 1.78 6.12
CA VAL A 91 12.37 1.72 4.79
C VAL A 91 10.86 1.84 4.96
N ASP A 92 10.28 2.94 4.51
CA ASP A 92 8.83 3.07 4.40
C ASP A 92 8.36 2.53 3.05
N ALA A 93 7.65 1.43 3.02
CA ALA A 93 7.11 0.84 1.81
C ALA A 93 5.57 0.84 1.80
N ASN A 94 4.98 1.82 2.47
CA ASN A 94 3.55 2.03 2.58
C ASN A 94 2.99 2.75 1.34
N ALA A 95 1.67 2.67 1.14
CA ALA A 95 1.02 3.38 0.04
C ALA A 95 0.60 4.79 0.50
N VAL A 96 1.55 5.67 0.72
CA VAL A 96 1.36 7.03 1.24
C VAL A 96 1.75 8.09 0.22
N ALA A 97 1.22 9.31 0.40
CA ALA A 97 1.59 10.48 -0.40
C ALA A 97 3.10 10.83 -0.21
N PRO A 98 3.75 11.44 -1.21
CA PRO A 98 5.13 11.90 -1.08
C PRO A 98 5.36 12.84 0.10
N GLY A 99 4.38 13.70 0.42
CA GLY A 99 4.38 14.57 1.60
C GLY A 99 4.42 13.76 2.90
N THR A 100 3.57 12.75 3.02
CA THR A 100 3.52 11.80 4.15
C THR A 100 4.85 11.04 4.29
N ALA A 101 5.42 10.53 3.19
CA ALA A 101 6.71 9.84 3.20
C ALA A 101 7.85 10.75 3.71
N ARG A 102 7.89 12.00 3.25
CA ARG A 102 8.87 13.00 3.75
C ARG A 102 8.68 13.30 5.24
N GLU A 103 7.43 13.35 5.73
CA GLU A 103 7.15 13.52 7.16
C GLU A 103 7.65 12.32 7.97
N ILE A 104 7.38 11.08 7.52
CA ILE A 104 7.92 9.86 8.14
C ILE A 104 9.45 9.95 8.21
N GLY A 105 10.10 10.33 7.11
CA GLY A 105 11.55 10.52 7.07
C GLY A 105 12.05 11.55 8.08
N ARG A 106 11.32 12.67 8.30
CA ARG A 106 11.66 13.63 9.34
C ARG A 106 11.53 13.07 10.76
N ILE A 107 10.47 12.31 11.01
CA ILE A 107 10.20 11.68 12.30
C ILE A 107 11.33 10.71 12.67
N VAL A 108 11.66 9.76 11.79
CA VAL A 108 12.65 8.72 12.10
C VAL A 108 14.09 9.27 12.19
N ARG A 109 14.42 10.32 11.43
CA ARG A 109 15.72 10.99 11.53
C ARG A 109 15.88 11.80 12.82
N LYS A 110 14.80 12.36 13.37
CA LYS A 110 14.79 13.07 14.64
C LYS A 110 14.75 12.14 15.85
N GLY A 111 14.34 10.90 15.63
CA GLY A 111 14.26 9.89 16.68
C GLY A 111 15.63 9.63 17.27
N GLY A 112 15.80 9.98 18.52
CA GLY A 112 16.97 9.71 19.32
C GLY A 112 16.51 9.54 20.75
N GLY A 113 16.98 8.49 21.43
CA GLY A 113 16.65 8.23 22.83
C GLY A 113 16.94 9.43 23.72
N LYS A 114 16.39 9.46 24.91
CA LYS A 114 16.67 10.42 25.96
C LYS A 114 18.20 10.48 26.22
N GLY A 115 18.87 11.42 25.54
CA GLY A 115 20.33 11.55 25.67
C GLY A 115 21.05 12.21 24.50
N GLY A 116 20.40 12.39 23.35
CA GLY A 116 20.94 13.24 22.27
C GLY A 116 22.21 12.75 21.54
N GLU A 117 22.76 11.58 21.87
CA GLU A 117 24.06 11.14 21.36
C GLU A 117 24.04 10.10 20.23
N LYS A 118 22.89 9.49 19.93
CA LYS A 118 22.74 8.64 18.75
C LYS A 118 21.87 9.35 17.73
N GLY A 119 22.41 9.61 16.54
CA GLY A 119 21.66 10.12 15.39
C GLY A 119 20.43 9.24 15.13
N GLY A 120 19.36 9.82 14.58
CA GLY A 120 18.18 9.06 14.20
C GLY A 120 18.44 8.12 13.01
N ALA A 121 17.43 7.37 12.60
CA ALA A 121 17.52 6.41 11.51
C ALA A 121 17.77 7.09 10.16
N THR A 122 18.47 6.40 9.27
CA THR A 122 18.48 6.74 7.85
C THR A 122 17.15 6.34 7.22
N PHE A 123 16.59 7.19 6.39
CA PHE A 123 15.27 6.97 5.76
C PHE A 123 15.42 6.60 4.29
N VAL A 124 14.72 5.54 3.88
CA VAL A 124 14.52 5.15 2.49
C VAL A 124 13.01 5.14 2.21
N ASP A 125 12.60 5.86 1.18
CA ASP A 125 11.23 5.87 0.68
C ASP A 125 11.01 4.69 -0.26
N GLY A 126 9.88 4.01 -0.15
CA GLY A 126 9.54 2.84 -0.93
C GLY A 126 8.10 2.81 -1.41
N GLY A 127 7.87 2.23 -2.58
CA GLY A 127 6.55 2.04 -3.16
C GLY A 127 6.41 0.64 -3.77
N ILE A 128 5.49 -0.18 -3.26
CA ILE A 128 5.26 -1.53 -3.78
C ILE A 128 4.19 -1.50 -4.88
N ILE A 129 4.50 -2.07 -6.04
CA ILE A 129 3.57 -2.25 -7.16
C ILE A 129 3.49 -3.73 -7.52
N GLY A 130 2.30 -4.30 -7.42
CA GLY A 130 2.00 -5.71 -7.72
C GLY A 130 1.26 -6.42 -6.58
N PRO A 131 0.93 -7.72 -6.75
CA PRO A 131 0.37 -8.58 -5.71
C PRO A 131 1.46 -8.95 -4.67
N PRO A 132 1.15 -9.70 -3.59
CA PRO A 132 2.18 -10.26 -2.72
C PRO A 132 3.23 -11.04 -3.52
N ALA A 133 4.51 -10.80 -3.23
CA ALA A 133 5.66 -11.28 -4.00
C ALA A 133 5.87 -12.79 -3.80
N ARG A 134 5.12 -13.61 -4.53
CA ARG A 134 5.21 -15.09 -4.50
C ARG A 134 5.99 -15.67 -5.68
N ALA A 135 6.10 -14.92 -6.78
CA ALA A 135 6.81 -15.31 -8.00
C ALA A 135 7.58 -14.12 -8.56
N ARG A 136 8.75 -14.38 -9.17
CA ARG A 136 9.56 -13.36 -9.82
C ARG A 136 8.78 -12.67 -10.94
N GLY A 137 9.04 -11.36 -11.14
CA GLY A 137 8.42 -10.56 -12.19
C GLY A 137 7.00 -10.06 -11.90
N THR A 138 6.39 -10.45 -10.76
CA THR A 138 5.01 -10.04 -10.42
C THR A 138 4.95 -8.77 -9.57
N THR A 139 5.99 -8.51 -8.76
CA THR A 139 5.97 -7.45 -7.75
C THR A 139 7.28 -6.70 -7.73
N ARG A 140 7.19 -5.37 -7.74
CA ARG A 140 8.34 -4.46 -7.68
C ARG A 140 8.25 -3.59 -6.45
N LEU A 141 9.38 -3.42 -5.78
CA LEU A 141 9.61 -2.44 -4.72
C LEU A 141 10.49 -1.33 -5.30
N TYR A 142 9.89 -0.20 -5.58
CA TYR A 142 10.60 1.00 -5.97
C TYR A 142 11.14 1.70 -4.73
N LEU A 143 12.40 2.15 -4.76
CA LEU A 143 13.11 2.73 -3.63
C LEU A 143 13.75 4.05 -4.02
N SER A 144 13.70 5.05 -3.16
CA SER A 144 14.40 6.33 -3.36
C SER A 144 15.05 6.86 -2.09
N GLY A 145 16.09 7.69 -2.24
CA GLY A 145 16.91 8.22 -1.15
C GLY A 145 18.31 7.62 -1.11
N GLU A 146 19.17 8.15 -0.24
CA GLU A 146 20.62 7.85 -0.22
C GLU A 146 20.97 6.37 -0.11
N GLN A 147 20.26 5.61 0.71
CA GLN A 147 20.52 4.18 0.96
C GLN A 147 19.69 3.24 0.07
N ALA A 148 18.96 3.75 -0.92
CA ALA A 148 18.08 2.94 -1.76
C ALA A 148 18.86 1.80 -2.46
N GLY A 149 20.05 2.08 -2.99
CA GLY A 149 20.90 1.08 -3.64
C GLY A 149 21.34 -0.04 -2.69
N HIS A 150 21.61 0.26 -1.42
CA HIS A 150 21.96 -0.75 -0.42
C HIS A 150 20.76 -1.67 -0.13
N ILE A 151 19.55 -1.11 -0.05
CA ILE A 151 18.33 -1.89 0.22
C ILE A 151 17.97 -2.80 -0.96
N VAL A 152 18.27 -2.44 -2.21
CA VAL A 152 18.07 -3.31 -3.39
C VAL A 152 18.76 -4.67 -3.18
N GLY A 153 20.00 -4.67 -2.68
CA GLY A 153 20.76 -5.88 -2.43
C GLY A 153 20.10 -6.90 -1.49
N LEU A 154 19.18 -6.45 -0.64
CA LEU A 154 18.43 -7.34 0.27
C LEU A 154 17.41 -8.23 -0.45
N PHE A 155 17.08 -7.95 -1.71
CA PHE A 155 16.03 -8.63 -2.45
C PHE A 155 16.50 -9.40 -3.69
N GLU A 156 17.80 -9.37 -4.00
CA GLU A 156 18.37 -9.96 -5.24
C GLU A 156 18.02 -11.43 -5.44
N GLN A 157 17.99 -12.22 -4.37
CA GLN A 157 17.71 -13.66 -4.45
C GLN A 157 16.23 -14.00 -4.27
N GLY A 158 15.41 -13.04 -3.79
CA GLY A 158 13.98 -13.21 -3.54
C GLY A 158 13.11 -13.07 -4.80
N PRO A 159 11.81 -13.30 -4.68
CA PRO A 159 10.85 -13.06 -5.76
C PRO A 159 10.49 -11.58 -5.95
N LEU A 160 10.72 -10.73 -4.96
CA LEU A 160 10.48 -9.28 -5.02
C LEU A 160 11.62 -8.61 -5.80
N GLU A 161 11.28 -7.90 -6.86
CA GLU A 161 12.22 -7.10 -7.63
C GLU A 161 12.34 -5.71 -7.00
N ALA A 162 13.52 -5.34 -6.51
CA ALA A 162 13.78 -4.01 -5.97
C ALA A 162 14.49 -3.13 -7.00
N ILE A 163 14.03 -1.87 -7.15
CA ILE A 163 14.47 -0.95 -8.20
C ILE A 163 14.68 0.44 -7.59
N VAL A 164 15.83 1.05 -7.85
CA VAL A 164 16.07 2.45 -7.46
C VAL A 164 15.34 3.38 -8.41
N VAL A 165 14.62 4.35 -7.85
CA VAL A 165 14.06 5.50 -8.56
C VAL A 165 14.93 6.71 -8.28
N GLU A 166 15.34 7.41 -9.33
CA GLU A 166 16.07 8.67 -9.21
C GLU A 166 15.22 9.72 -8.49
N GLY A 167 15.85 10.48 -7.63
CA GLY A 167 15.23 11.53 -6.83
C GLY A 167 15.44 11.34 -5.33
N GLY A 168 15.02 12.33 -4.56
CA GLY A 168 15.09 12.31 -3.10
C GLY A 168 13.94 11.53 -2.46
N PRO A 169 13.85 11.56 -1.11
CA PRO A 169 12.74 10.96 -0.38
C PRO A 169 11.37 11.47 -0.87
N GLY A 170 10.47 10.55 -1.15
CA GLY A 170 9.15 10.81 -1.75
C GLY A 170 9.06 10.47 -3.24
N ALA A 171 10.17 10.18 -3.95
CA ALA A 171 10.13 9.85 -5.38
C ALA A 171 9.49 8.46 -5.64
N ALA A 172 9.80 7.46 -4.82
CA ALA A 172 9.18 6.14 -4.92
C ALA A 172 7.68 6.18 -4.56
N SER A 173 7.31 6.94 -3.52
CA SER A 173 5.91 7.22 -3.16
C SER A 173 5.18 7.94 -4.29
N ALA A 174 5.79 8.94 -4.93
CA ALA A 174 5.20 9.67 -6.06
C ALA A 174 4.90 8.72 -7.24
N LEU A 175 5.85 7.87 -7.61
CA LEU A 175 5.64 6.85 -8.63
C LEU A 175 4.49 5.91 -8.26
N LYS A 176 4.46 5.44 -7.00
CA LYS A 176 3.39 4.58 -6.50
C LYS A 176 2.03 5.27 -6.57
N MET A 177 1.93 6.54 -6.16
CA MET A 177 0.68 7.29 -6.19
C MET A 177 0.22 7.56 -7.63
N ALA A 178 1.10 7.94 -8.54
CA ALA A 178 0.76 8.12 -9.95
C ALA A 178 0.25 6.82 -10.59
N TYR A 179 0.93 5.69 -10.35
CA TYR A 179 0.47 4.39 -10.82
C TYR A 179 -0.88 3.98 -10.22
N ALA A 180 -1.07 4.20 -8.92
CA ALA A 180 -2.30 3.86 -8.22
C ALA A 180 -3.46 4.77 -8.64
N ALA A 181 -3.21 6.04 -8.94
CA ALA A 181 -4.18 6.98 -9.49
C ALA A 181 -4.81 6.43 -10.77
N TYR A 182 -3.98 5.94 -11.70
CA TYR A 182 -4.48 5.30 -12.92
C TYR A 182 -5.27 4.02 -12.60
N THR A 183 -4.68 3.05 -11.93
CA THR A 183 -5.29 1.73 -11.77
C THR A 183 -6.56 1.75 -10.92
N LYS A 184 -6.52 2.42 -9.77
CA LYS A 184 -7.67 2.52 -8.87
C LYS A 184 -8.68 3.56 -9.34
N GLY A 185 -8.21 4.72 -9.81
CA GLY A 185 -9.10 5.75 -10.37
C GLY A 185 -9.91 5.20 -11.55
N THR A 186 -9.28 4.48 -12.49
CA THR A 186 -9.96 3.84 -13.62
C THR A 186 -10.97 2.79 -13.14
N SER A 187 -10.63 1.97 -12.15
CA SER A 187 -11.58 0.97 -11.62
C SER A 187 -12.80 1.64 -10.99
N ALA A 188 -12.63 2.68 -10.19
CA ALA A 188 -13.74 3.44 -9.60
C ALA A 188 -14.61 4.10 -10.69
N LEU A 189 -13.98 4.68 -11.72
CA LEU A 189 -14.67 5.28 -12.86
C LEU A 189 -15.52 4.25 -13.61
N LEU A 190 -14.96 3.09 -13.96
CA LEU A 190 -15.68 2.04 -14.68
C LEU A 190 -16.88 1.50 -13.89
N VAL A 191 -16.69 1.28 -12.60
CA VAL A 191 -17.77 0.84 -11.70
C VAL A 191 -18.90 1.87 -11.65
N SER A 192 -18.57 3.17 -11.57
CA SER A 192 -19.56 4.25 -11.54
C SER A 192 -20.31 4.39 -12.85
N ILE A 193 -19.61 4.31 -13.99
CA ILE A 193 -20.24 4.38 -15.31
C ILE A 193 -21.23 3.21 -15.49
N ARG A 194 -20.86 2.00 -15.11
CA ARG A 194 -21.75 0.83 -15.18
C ARG A 194 -22.97 1.01 -14.26
N ALA A 195 -22.76 1.52 -13.04
CA ALA A 195 -23.88 1.82 -12.13
C ALA A 195 -24.86 2.83 -12.71
N LEU A 196 -24.35 3.92 -13.31
CA LEU A 196 -25.19 4.90 -14.01
C LEU A 196 -25.94 4.27 -15.17
N ALA A 197 -25.27 3.55 -16.05
CA ALA A 197 -25.89 2.91 -17.22
C ALA A 197 -26.99 1.90 -16.84
N MET A 198 -26.77 1.14 -15.78
CA MET A 198 -27.79 0.23 -15.23
C MET A 198 -28.97 0.99 -14.62
N HIS A 199 -28.71 2.11 -13.93
CA HIS A 199 -29.75 2.98 -13.36
C HIS A 199 -30.66 3.53 -14.46
N GLU A 200 -30.08 4.00 -15.55
CA GLU A 200 -30.81 4.59 -16.68
C GLU A 200 -31.35 3.55 -17.67
N GLY A 201 -31.12 2.23 -17.44
CA GLY A 201 -31.59 1.15 -18.30
C GLY A 201 -30.87 1.04 -19.65
N VAL A 202 -29.69 1.61 -19.81
CA VAL A 202 -28.91 1.65 -21.06
C VAL A 202 -27.63 0.81 -21.03
N ASP A 203 -27.45 -0.04 -20.02
CA ASP A 203 -26.21 -0.83 -19.83
C ASP A 203 -25.87 -1.73 -21.03
N SER A 204 -26.87 -2.40 -21.59
CA SER A 204 -26.68 -3.24 -22.78
C SER A 204 -26.24 -2.45 -24.01
N ALA A 205 -26.79 -1.24 -24.19
CA ALA A 205 -26.41 -0.34 -25.28
C ALA A 205 -24.97 0.17 -25.10
N LEU A 206 -24.59 0.54 -23.85
CA LEU A 206 -23.24 0.95 -23.52
C LEU A 206 -22.21 -0.17 -23.78
N LEU A 207 -22.51 -1.41 -23.38
CA LEU A 207 -21.62 -2.54 -23.63
C LEU A 207 -21.47 -2.84 -25.13
N ALA A 208 -22.56 -2.71 -25.91
CA ALA A 208 -22.52 -2.87 -27.36
C ALA A 208 -21.65 -1.77 -28.02
N GLU A 209 -21.75 -0.54 -27.56
CA GLU A 209 -20.91 0.57 -28.05
C GLU A 209 -19.44 0.37 -27.66
N TRP A 210 -19.16 -0.02 -26.43
CA TRP A 210 -17.80 -0.34 -26.01
C TRP A 210 -17.18 -1.48 -26.82
N ALA A 211 -17.94 -2.50 -27.15
CA ALA A 211 -17.45 -3.59 -27.99
C ALA A 211 -17.02 -3.13 -29.39
N ARG A 212 -17.64 -2.05 -29.92
CA ARG A 212 -17.30 -1.46 -31.23
C ARG A 212 -16.11 -0.53 -31.15
N SER A 213 -16.06 0.34 -30.12
CA SER A 213 -15.16 1.50 -30.06
C SER A 213 -14.01 1.36 -29.06
N GLN A 214 -14.11 0.47 -28.06
CA GLN A 214 -13.19 0.39 -26.92
C GLN A 214 -12.65 -1.03 -26.65
N GLY A 215 -12.82 -1.94 -27.61
CA GLY A 215 -12.29 -3.30 -27.51
C GLY A 215 -12.78 -4.08 -26.29
N ASP A 216 -11.87 -4.36 -25.34
CA ASP A 216 -12.15 -5.20 -24.16
C ASP A 216 -12.74 -4.44 -22.95
N LEU A 217 -13.14 -3.17 -23.13
CA LEU A 217 -13.53 -2.30 -22.00
C LEU A 217 -14.72 -2.88 -21.21
N GLY A 218 -15.69 -3.52 -21.87
CA GLY A 218 -16.78 -4.21 -21.21
C GLY A 218 -16.29 -5.29 -20.24
N ALA A 219 -15.42 -6.17 -20.70
CA ALA A 219 -14.81 -7.21 -19.87
C ALA A 219 -13.94 -6.64 -18.75
N ARG A 220 -13.19 -5.55 -19.01
CA ARG A 220 -12.43 -4.85 -17.99
C ARG A 220 -13.32 -4.23 -16.91
N SER A 221 -14.48 -3.68 -17.28
CA SER A 221 -15.43 -3.12 -16.32
C SER A 221 -16.01 -4.18 -15.39
N GLU A 222 -16.29 -5.38 -15.90
CA GLU A 222 -16.75 -6.51 -15.10
C GLU A 222 -15.70 -7.00 -14.13
N ARG A 223 -14.44 -7.19 -14.59
CA ARG A 223 -13.32 -7.55 -13.72
C ARG A 223 -13.06 -6.47 -12.67
N ALA A 224 -13.11 -5.18 -13.05
CA ALA A 224 -12.92 -4.08 -12.14
C ALA A 224 -13.94 -4.11 -11.00
N ALA A 225 -15.21 -4.38 -11.27
CA ALA A 225 -16.24 -4.45 -10.24
C ALA A 225 -15.94 -5.57 -9.21
N GLY A 226 -15.66 -6.79 -9.65
CA GLY A 226 -15.40 -7.92 -8.77
C GLY A 226 -14.13 -7.76 -7.93
N GLU A 227 -13.01 -7.40 -8.56
CA GLU A 227 -11.72 -7.26 -7.88
C GLU A 227 -11.69 -6.05 -6.94
N THR A 228 -12.34 -4.96 -7.33
CA THR A 228 -12.39 -3.71 -6.57
C THR A 228 -13.22 -3.86 -5.32
N ALA A 229 -14.42 -4.43 -5.40
CA ALA A 229 -15.33 -4.53 -4.28
C ALA A 229 -14.69 -5.23 -3.07
N ARG A 230 -14.02 -6.36 -3.26
CA ARG A 230 -13.36 -7.11 -2.18
C ARG A 230 -12.19 -6.37 -1.51
N LYS A 231 -11.60 -5.41 -2.19
CA LYS A 231 -10.44 -4.63 -1.73
C LYS A 231 -10.80 -3.18 -1.36
N ALA A 232 -12.05 -2.79 -1.56
CA ALA A 232 -12.55 -1.44 -1.41
C ALA A 232 -12.25 -0.84 -0.04
N TRP A 233 -12.39 -1.64 1.03
CA TRP A 233 -12.13 -1.22 2.41
C TRP A 233 -10.76 -0.61 2.65
N ARG A 234 -9.74 -1.02 1.89
CA ARG A 234 -8.38 -0.45 1.98
C ARG A 234 -8.13 0.62 0.92
N PHE A 235 -8.82 0.55 -0.23
CA PHE A 235 -8.62 1.49 -1.33
C PHE A 235 -9.12 2.89 -1.00
N ALA A 236 -10.14 3.03 -0.14
CA ALA A 236 -10.61 4.33 0.33
C ALA A 236 -9.45 5.16 0.94
N GLY A 237 -8.66 4.58 1.85
CA GLY A 237 -7.49 5.26 2.42
C GLY A 237 -6.40 5.55 1.38
N GLU A 238 -6.17 4.63 0.43
CA GLU A 238 -5.20 4.87 -0.65
C GLU A 238 -5.66 6.01 -1.58
N MET A 239 -6.97 6.17 -1.82
CA MET A 239 -7.51 7.30 -2.60
C MET A 239 -7.30 8.64 -1.91
N ALA A 240 -7.39 8.70 -0.59
CA ALA A 240 -7.07 9.91 0.17
C ALA A 240 -5.60 10.33 0.01
N GLU A 241 -4.67 9.37 0.05
CA GLU A 241 -3.24 9.62 -0.20
C GLU A 241 -2.96 10.07 -1.65
N ILE A 242 -3.70 9.52 -2.63
CA ILE A 242 -3.61 9.96 -4.02
C ILE A 242 -4.15 11.38 -4.15
N ALA A 243 -5.30 11.70 -3.55
CA ALA A 243 -5.88 13.04 -3.56
C ALA A 243 -4.90 14.06 -2.97
N ALA A 244 -4.32 13.77 -1.80
CA ALA A 244 -3.30 14.61 -1.18
C ALA A 244 -2.07 14.80 -2.07
N THR A 245 -1.67 13.77 -2.84
CA THR A 245 -0.54 13.87 -3.78
C THR A 245 -0.85 14.86 -4.91
N PHE A 246 -2.09 14.88 -5.42
CA PHE A 246 -2.51 15.82 -6.45
C PHE A 246 -2.63 17.23 -5.91
N ASP A 247 -3.21 17.40 -4.72
CA ASP A 247 -3.34 18.71 -4.04
C ASP A 247 -1.96 19.32 -3.74
N ASP A 248 -1.03 18.56 -3.18
CA ASP A 248 0.36 18.97 -2.95
C ASP A 248 1.07 19.44 -4.25
N ALA A 249 0.68 18.88 -5.40
CA ALA A 249 1.20 19.27 -6.70
C ALA A 249 0.43 20.46 -7.35
N GLY A 250 -0.58 20.99 -6.70
CA GLY A 250 -1.45 22.05 -7.23
C GLY A 250 -2.41 21.56 -8.33
N LEU A 251 -2.67 20.26 -8.40
CA LEU A 251 -3.59 19.64 -9.37
C LEU A 251 -4.96 19.36 -8.72
N PRO A 252 -6.07 19.38 -9.51
CA PRO A 252 -7.38 19.05 -8.98
C PRO A 252 -7.45 17.62 -8.40
N ASP A 253 -7.82 17.49 -7.15
CA ASP A 253 -7.91 16.25 -6.38
C ASP A 253 -9.32 15.63 -6.37
N GLY A 254 -10.34 16.39 -6.73
CA GLY A 254 -11.76 16.05 -6.56
C GLY A 254 -12.18 14.71 -7.18
N PHE A 255 -11.56 14.29 -8.29
CA PHE A 255 -11.79 12.98 -8.90
C PHE A 255 -11.43 11.84 -7.93
N PHE A 256 -10.30 11.96 -7.24
CA PHE A 256 -9.81 10.92 -6.33
C PHE A 256 -10.57 10.91 -5.00
N LEU A 257 -11.00 12.08 -4.51
CA LEU A 257 -11.91 12.17 -3.38
C LEU A 257 -13.25 11.49 -3.68
N ALA A 258 -13.82 11.73 -4.88
CA ALA A 258 -15.05 11.06 -5.32
C ALA A 258 -14.85 9.54 -5.45
N ALA A 259 -13.71 9.08 -5.99
CA ALA A 259 -13.37 7.66 -6.08
C ALA A 259 -13.22 7.02 -4.68
N GLY A 260 -12.69 7.74 -3.70
CA GLY A 260 -12.65 7.33 -2.29
C GLY A 260 -14.04 6.99 -1.74
N LYS A 261 -15.03 7.87 -1.97
CA LYS A 261 -16.43 7.64 -1.56
C LYS A 261 -17.06 6.41 -2.21
N ILE A 262 -16.72 6.14 -3.48
CA ILE A 262 -17.13 4.90 -4.16
C ILE A 262 -16.61 3.67 -3.42
N TYR A 263 -15.33 3.67 -3.05
CA TYR A 263 -14.71 2.57 -2.32
C TYR A 263 -15.26 2.42 -0.89
N GLU A 264 -15.52 3.50 -0.18
CA GLU A 264 -16.21 3.48 1.11
C GLU A 264 -17.56 2.78 1.01
N SER A 265 -18.33 3.09 -0.03
CA SER A 265 -19.64 2.48 -0.28
C SER A 265 -19.58 0.96 -0.56
N LEU A 266 -18.42 0.45 -0.94
CA LEU A 266 -18.19 -0.97 -1.24
C LEU A 266 -17.43 -1.70 -0.13
N ALA A 267 -17.10 -1.06 0.99
CA ALA A 267 -16.29 -1.65 2.07
C ALA A 267 -16.93 -2.92 2.68
N GLY A 268 -18.25 -3.04 2.64
CA GLY A 268 -18.98 -4.22 3.12
C GLY A 268 -18.68 -5.53 2.38
N TYR A 269 -18.03 -5.47 1.21
CA TYR A 269 -17.62 -6.67 0.46
C TYR A 269 -16.30 -7.30 0.93
N LYS A 270 -15.67 -6.77 1.99
CA LYS A 270 -14.37 -7.23 2.50
C LYS A 270 -14.27 -8.75 2.67
N ASP A 271 -15.32 -9.35 3.22
CA ASP A 271 -15.36 -10.79 3.58
C ASP A 271 -16.31 -11.58 2.66
N ALA A 272 -16.65 -11.04 1.48
CA ALA A 272 -17.51 -11.72 0.53
C ALA A 272 -16.89 -13.05 0.06
N SER A 273 -17.68 -14.12 0.09
CA SER A 273 -17.25 -15.48 -0.26
C SER A 273 -16.96 -15.68 -1.76
N GLY A 274 -17.43 -14.76 -2.62
CA GLY A 274 -17.24 -14.77 -4.07
C GLY A 274 -16.84 -13.41 -4.63
N MET A 275 -16.64 -13.35 -5.95
CA MET A 275 -16.49 -12.09 -6.66
C MET A 275 -17.88 -11.54 -7.00
N PRO A 276 -18.26 -10.35 -6.51
CA PRO A 276 -19.53 -9.75 -6.88
C PRO A 276 -19.52 -9.33 -8.36
N SER A 277 -20.68 -9.48 -9.02
CA SER A 277 -20.90 -9.00 -10.38
C SER A 277 -20.97 -7.47 -10.43
N ALA A 278 -20.81 -6.88 -11.63
CA ALA A 278 -21.01 -5.44 -11.81
C ALA A 278 -22.42 -5.00 -11.43
N ALA A 279 -23.43 -5.85 -11.64
CA ALA A 279 -24.81 -5.55 -11.25
C ALA A 279 -25.01 -5.48 -9.74
N GLU A 280 -24.38 -6.39 -8.96
CA GLU A 280 -24.45 -6.37 -7.50
C GLU A 280 -23.72 -5.13 -6.94
N VAL A 281 -22.56 -4.81 -7.49
CA VAL A 281 -21.79 -3.62 -7.11
C VAL A 281 -22.54 -2.34 -7.43
N ALA A 282 -23.13 -2.22 -8.62
CA ALA A 282 -23.97 -1.09 -9.03
C ALA A 282 -25.18 -0.90 -8.08
N LYS A 283 -25.86 -1.99 -7.73
CA LYS A 283 -26.98 -1.96 -6.77
C LYS A 283 -26.55 -1.45 -5.40
N SER A 284 -25.34 -1.80 -4.94
CA SER A 284 -24.82 -1.32 -3.66
C SER A 284 -24.51 0.19 -3.70
N LEU A 285 -23.94 0.69 -4.79
CA LEU A 285 -23.68 2.12 -4.99
C LEU A 285 -24.97 2.94 -5.04
N MET A 286 -26.01 2.44 -5.71
CA MET A 286 -27.29 3.12 -5.83
C MET A 286 -28.10 3.19 -4.53
N LYS A 287 -27.91 2.23 -3.61
CA LYS A 287 -28.59 2.21 -2.32
C LYS A 287 -28.08 3.28 -1.35
N GLN A 288 -26.82 3.65 -1.45
CA GLN A 288 -26.19 4.68 -0.63
C GLN A 288 -26.31 6.03 -1.38
N ARG A 289 -27.52 6.63 -1.41
CA ARG A 289 -27.65 8.00 -1.91
C ARG A 289 -26.80 8.91 -1.00
N PRO A 290 -25.76 9.58 -1.49
CA PRO A 290 -25.16 10.66 -0.73
C PRO A 290 -26.26 11.71 -0.51
N GLU A 291 -26.27 12.30 0.69
CA GLU A 291 -27.07 13.51 0.92
C GLU A 291 -26.82 14.47 -0.25
N LYS A 292 -27.92 14.97 -0.83
CA LYS A 292 -27.86 15.85 -1.99
C LYS A 292 -26.88 16.97 -1.67
N PHE A 293 -25.85 17.12 -2.48
CA PHE A 293 -25.07 18.35 -2.48
C PHE A 293 -26.05 19.50 -2.64
N THR A 294 -26.37 20.22 -1.56
CA THR A 294 -26.99 21.52 -1.63
C THR A 294 -26.01 22.44 -2.36
N ARG A 295 -26.42 22.88 -3.52
CA ARG A 295 -25.71 23.84 -4.36
C ARG A 295 -25.56 25.17 -3.64
#